data_84d5c96e4121ab6eb52942a857eecd7c
#
_entry.id   84d5c96e4121ab6eb52942a857eecd7c
#
_cell.length_a   1.000
_cell.length_b   1.000
_cell.length_c   1.000
_cell.angle_alpha   90.00
_cell.angle_beta   90.00
_cell.angle_gamma   90.00
#
_symmetry.space_group_name_H-M   'P 1'
#
loop_
_entity.id
_entity.type
_entity.pdbx_description
1 polymer ?
#
loop_
_entity_poly.entity_id
_entity_poly.type
_entity_poly.pdbx_seq_one_letter_code
_entity_poly.pdbx_strand_id
1 'polypeptide(L)'
;MRNPSLAEELEAVVASGSAARRGDILGRVTDLFIYDAARYSPDQVHLFGDVMARLVRGMGTEARARLAERLAPIGNAPVNVVQMLALDDDANVAGPLLVQSERLSERDLLLVGGSKGQLHLLALAQRERLSQRVTDMLIARGDHAVLSTLVRNRGARFSAAGWRRLHERTRTDEALTAELVRRSEEEADEHSRNGGEAEVYRHARDGKLVETAAALANLSGIPRDAVERALLNQRADVALVIAKAVGLSSITTEALVRLRGADSGMSAEDVAQALAKFNRLPRDSARRVLNFFRIRLEKASALAIPPDLRIES
;
A
#
# COMPACT_ATOMS: atom_id res chain seq x y z
N MET A 1 5.65 57.75 -14.25
CA MET A 1 6.28 56.79 -13.35
C MET A 1 5.77 55.42 -13.75
N ARG A 2 6.62 54.51 -14.21
CA ARG A 2 6.21 53.13 -14.50
C ARG A 2 6.00 52.43 -13.14
N ASN A 3 4.81 51.89 -12.92
CA ASN A 3 4.63 50.95 -11.82
C ASN A 3 5.57 49.79 -12.08
N PRO A 4 6.46 49.45 -11.12
CA PRO A 4 7.33 48.27 -11.27
C PRO A 4 6.45 47.04 -11.52
N SER A 5 6.88 46.16 -12.41
CA SER A 5 6.19 44.89 -12.62
C SER A 5 6.25 44.06 -11.32
N LEU A 6 5.25 43.22 -11.09
CA LEU A 6 5.24 42.32 -9.92
C LEU A 6 6.57 41.51 -9.79
N ALA A 7 7.22 41.22 -10.93
CA ALA A 7 8.52 40.56 -10.97
C ALA A 7 9.66 41.46 -10.45
N GLU A 8 9.67 42.76 -10.82
CA GLU A 8 10.68 43.73 -10.32
C GLU A 8 10.47 44.03 -8.83
N GLU A 9 9.23 44.11 -8.36
CA GLU A 9 8.94 44.24 -6.92
C GLU A 9 9.38 42.98 -6.14
N LEU A 10 9.15 41.78 -6.67
CA LEU A 10 9.59 40.53 -6.11
C LEU A 10 11.13 40.43 -6.04
N GLU A 11 11.83 40.81 -7.11
CA GLU A 11 13.30 40.82 -7.15
C GLU A 11 13.89 41.81 -6.14
N ALA A 12 13.33 43.03 -6.06
CA ALA A 12 13.75 44.03 -5.10
C ALA A 12 13.54 43.60 -3.65
N VAL A 13 12.44 42.89 -3.36
CA VAL A 13 12.13 42.38 -2.02
C VAL A 13 12.97 41.15 -1.65
N VAL A 14 13.26 40.28 -2.61
CA VAL A 14 14.17 39.14 -2.40
C VAL A 14 15.59 39.64 -2.14
N ALA A 15 16.01 40.72 -2.81
CA ALA A 15 17.39 41.24 -2.68
C ALA A 15 17.58 42.11 -1.44
N SER A 16 16.59 42.87 -0.96
CA SER A 16 16.76 43.89 0.08
C SER A 16 15.71 43.85 1.21
N GLY A 17 14.70 42.97 1.12
CA GLY A 17 13.58 42.95 2.05
C GLY A 17 13.92 42.36 3.43
N SER A 18 13.41 43.00 4.50
CA SER A 18 13.42 42.40 5.83
C SER A 18 12.65 41.07 5.82
N ALA A 19 12.98 40.16 6.76
CA ALA A 19 12.27 38.86 6.90
C ALA A 19 10.74 39.05 7.06
N ALA A 20 10.31 40.11 7.78
CA ALA A 20 8.91 40.45 7.93
C ALA A 20 8.24 40.79 6.58
N ARG A 21 8.86 41.65 5.77
CA ARG A 21 8.31 42.04 4.46
C ARG A 21 8.24 40.84 3.48
N ARG A 22 9.23 39.94 3.49
CA ARG A 22 9.19 38.70 2.72
C ARG A 22 8.05 37.79 3.18
N GLY A 23 7.80 37.71 4.50
CA GLY A 23 6.70 36.95 5.09
C GLY A 23 5.32 37.47 4.63
N ASP A 24 5.12 38.78 4.64
CA ASP A 24 3.86 39.40 4.17
C ASP A 24 3.60 39.13 2.70
N ILE A 25 4.64 39.22 1.85
CA ILE A 25 4.51 38.92 0.45
C ILE A 25 4.25 37.43 0.20
N LEU A 26 4.96 36.55 0.90
CA LEU A 26 4.70 35.10 0.83
C LEU A 26 3.25 34.79 1.20
N GLY A 27 2.74 35.40 2.28
CA GLY A 27 1.33 35.28 2.68
C GLY A 27 0.37 35.66 1.57
N ARG A 28 0.55 36.86 0.99
CA ARG A 28 -0.31 37.36 -0.12
C ARG A 28 -0.23 36.51 -1.37
N VAL A 29 0.96 36.06 -1.76
CA VAL A 29 1.15 35.15 -2.92
C VAL A 29 0.47 33.81 -2.68
N THR A 30 0.57 33.29 -1.44
CA THR A 30 -0.08 32.05 -1.05
C THR A 30 -1.61 32.20 -1.04
N ASP A 31 -2.14 33.33 -0.53
CA ASP A 31 -3.57 33.63 -0.56
C ASP A 31 -4.11 33.67 -2.00
N LEU A 32 -3.41 34.39 -2.87
CA LEU A 32 -3.76 34.48 -4.28
C LEU A 32 -3.76 33.12 -4.96
N PHE A 33 -2.75 32.30 -4.69
CA PHE A 33 -2.68 30.95 -5.24
C PHE A 33 -3.84 30.07 -4.76
N ILE A 34 -4.08 30.02 -3.44
CA ILE A 34 -5.12 29.13 -2.87
C ILE A 34 -6.51 29.52 -3.35
N TYR A 35 -6.76 30.83 -3.53
CA TYR A 35 -8.07 31.35 -3.94
C TYR A 35 -8.59 30.71 -5.23
N ASP A 36 -7.71 30.43 -6.20
CA ASP A 36 -8.10 29.89 -7.50
C ASP A 36 -7.23 28.70 -7.95
N ALA A 37 -6.63 27.99 -6.99
CA ALA A 37 -5.65 26.91 -7.24
C ALA A 37 -6.14 25.88 -8.26
N ALA A 38 -7.43 25.47 -8.18
CA ALA A 38 -8.02 24.46 -9.06
C ALA A 38 -8.11 24.89 -10.54
N ARG A 39 -8.03 26.19 -10.84
CA ARG A 39 -8.16 26.74 -12.20
C ARG A 39 -6.84 27.07 -12.87
N TYR A 40 -5.74 27.14 -12.10
CA TYR A 40 -4.44 27.46 -12.68
C TYR A 40 -3.92 26.35 -13.59
N SER A 41 -3.36 26.77 -14.72
CA SER A 41 -2.63 25.88 -15.62
C SER A 41 -1.34 25.38 -14.97
N PRO A 42 -0.76 24.26 -15.43
CA PRO A 42 0.52 23.76 -14.92
C PRO A 42 1.64 24.81 -14.92
N ASP A 43 1.71 25.66 -15.95
CA ASP A 43 2.71 26.72 -16.06
C ASP A 43 2.51 27.81 -15.00
N GLN A 44 1.25 28.20 -14.75
CA GLN A 44 0.93 29.14 -13.69
C GLN A 44 1.26 28.59 -12.31
N VAL A 45 0.92 27.30 -12.04
CA VAL A 45 1.30 26.61 -10.80
C VAL A 45 2.81 26.60 -10.61
N HIS A 46 3.56 26.32 -11.68
CA HIS A 46 5.02 26.34 -11.65
C HIS A 46 5.58 27.72 -11.30
N LEU A 47 5.04 28.77 -11.94
CA LEU A 47 5.43 30.16 -11.66
C LEU A 47 5.19 30.54 -10.19
N PHE A 48 4.00 30.22 -9.64
CA PHE A 48 3.72 30.42 -8.21
C PHE A 48 4.72 29.65 -7.33
N GLY A 49 5.04 28.43 -7.72
CA GLY A 49 6.02 27.60 -7.02
C GLY A 49 7.41 28.22 -6.98
N ASP A 50 7.88 28.78 -8.09
CA ASP A 50 9.20 29.43 -8.15
C ASP A 50 9.23 30.69 -7.28
N VAL A 51 8.18 31.49 -7.28
CA VAL A 51 8.05 32.67 -6.43
C VAL A 51 8.05 32.28 -4.96
N MET A 52 7.21 31.33 -4.57
CA MET A 52 7.12 30.83 -3.19
C MET A 52 8.45 30.22 -2.72
N ALA A 53 9.11 29.42 -3.55
CA ALA A 53 10.39 28.80 -3.24
C ALA A 53 11.50 29.84 -3.00
N ARG A 54 11.52 30.93 -3.79
CA ARG A 54 12.47 32.03 -3.61
C ARG A 54 12.20 32.80 -2.31
N LEU A 55 10.93 33.11 -2.03
CA LEU A 55 10.52 33.88 -0.84
C LEU A 55 10.80 33.11 0.46
N VAL A 56 10.51 31.80 0.48
CA VAL A 56 10.62 30.96 1.69
C VAL A 56 12.06 30.61 2.04
N ARG A 57 13.00 30.68 1.10
CA ARG A 57 14.43 30.45 1.35
C ARG A 57 14.97 31.46 2.36
N GLY A 58 15.63 30.97 3.41
CA GLY A 58 16.18 31.79 4.49
C GLY A 58 15.16 32.37 5.46
N MET A 59 13.89 31.95 5.37
CA MET A 59 12.87 32.26 6.37
C MET A 59 12.98 31.32 7.59
N GLY A 60 12.54 31.78 8.74
CA GLY A 60 12.48 31.00 9.96
C GLY A 60 11.49 29.82 9.83
N THR A 61 11.64 28.84 10.73
CA THR A 61 10.83 27.61 10.77
C THR A 61 9.32 27.88 10.77
N GLU A 62 8.89 28.86 11.55
CA GLU A 62 7.46 29.23 11.68
C GLU A 62 6.83 29.63 10.34
N ALA A 63 7.54 30.42 9.54
CA ALA A 63 7.04 30.84 8.23
C ALA A 63 6.99 29.67 7.23
N ARG A 64 7.99 28.77 7.28
CA ARG A 64 8.02 27.55 6.48
C ARG A 64 6.88 26.59 6.87
N ALA A 65 6.65 26.42 8.17
CA ALA A 65 5.57 25.59 8.71
C ALA A 65 4.18 26.10 8.27
N ARG A 66 3.93 27.41 8.42
CA ARG A 66 2.67 28.02 7.95
C ARG A 66 2.44 27.81 6.45
N LEU A 67 3.47 27.93 5.62
CA LEU A 67 3.34 27.66 4.20
C LEU A 67 3.02 26.19 3.94
N ALA A 68 3.70 25.27 4.62
CA ALA A 68 3.47 23.84 4.50
C ALA A 68 2.04 23.45 4.89
N GLU A 69 1.54 23.92 6.02
CA GLU A 69 0.16 23.70 6.48
C GLU A 69 -0.87 24.17 5.45
N ARG A 70 -0.64 25.32 4.84
CA ARG A 70 -1.57 25.89 3.85
C ARG A 70 -1.55 25.17 2.52
N LEU A 71 -0.40 24.63 2.11
CA LEU A 71 -0.26 23.90 0.85
C LEU A 71 -0.63 22.42 0.97
N ALA A 72 -0.57 21.84 2.18
CA ALA A 72 -0.80 20.41 2.40
C ALA A 72 -2.12 19.89 1.84
N PRO A 73 -3.28 20.56 2.03
CA PRO A 73 -4.57 20.09 1.52
C PRO A 73 -4.81 20.41 0.05
N ILE A 74 -3.92 21.16 -0.61
CA ILE A 74 -4.14 21.67 -1.96
C ILE A 74 -3.70 20.63 -3.00
N GLY A 75 -4.68 20.00 -3.68
CA GLY A 75 -4.41 18.95 -4.68
C GLY A 75 -3.59 19.42 -5.89
N ASN A 76 -3.57 20.73 -6.20
CA ASN A 76 -2.78 21.36 -7.26
C ASN A 76 -1.60 22.19 -6.71
N ALA A 77 -1.12 21.91 -5.49
CA ALA A 77 0.01 22.65 -4.91
C ALA A 77 1.27 22.53 -5.77
N PRO A 78 2.14 23.58 -5.81
CA PRO A 78 3.41 23.54 -6.55
C PRO A 78 4.33 22.45 -6.04
N VAL A 79 4.66 21.47 -6.89
CA VAL A 79 5.42 20.26 -6.51
C VAL A 79 6.80 20.61 -5.98
N ASN A 80 7.50 21.56 -6.58
CA ASN A 80 8.82 22.01 -6.17
C ASN A 80 8.85 22.55 -4.73
N VAL A 81 7.83 23.32 -4.33
CA VAL A 81 7.70 23.84 -2.96
C VAL A 81 7.33 22.73 -1.99
N VAL A 82 6.36 21.89 -2.37
CA VAL A 82 5.91 20.76 -1.54
C VAL A 82 7.07 19.79 -1.26
N GLN A 83 7.85 19.41 -2.27
CA GLN A 83 9.01 18.54 -2.11
C GLN A 83 10.10 19.18 -1.24
N MET A 84 10.38 20.47 -1.45
CA MET A 84 11.36 21.21 -0.66
C MET A 84 10.99 21.24 0.82
N LEU A 85 9.73 21.55 1.15
CA LEU A 85 9.25 21.62 2.53
C LEU A 85 9.07 20.23 3.17
N ALA A 86 8.70 19.22 2.39
CA ALA A 86 8.63 17.82 2.87
C ALA A 86 10.00 17.26 3.26
N LEU A 87 11.09 17.79 2.69
CA LEU A 87 12.47 17.46 3.01
C LEU A 87 13.08 18.41 4.07
N ASP A 88 12.32 19.32 4.67
CA ASP A 88 12.81 20.16 5.76
C ASP A 88 13.31 19.31 6.93
N ASP A 89 14.34 19.74 7.63
CA ASP A 89 14.86 19.03 8.80
C ASP A 89 13.94 19.15 10.02
N ASP A 90 13.12 20.19 10.04
CA ASP A 90 12.12 20.38 11.10
C ASP A 90 10.82 19.63 10.74
N ALA A 91 10.46 18.64 11.56
CA ALA A 91 9.25 17.86 11.37
C ALA A 91 7.95 18.69 11.48
N ASN A 92 7.97 19.85 12.15
CA ASN A 92 6.82 20.75 12.17
C ASN A 92 6.57 21.39 10.79
N VAL A 93 7.62 21.56 9.99
CA VAL A 93 7.50 22.03 8.61
C VAL A 93 7.07 20.90 7.68
N ALA A 94 7.75 19.76 7.75
CA ALA A 94 7.49 18.64 6.83
C ALA A 94 6.17 17.92 7.14
N GLY A 95 5.80 17.80 8.41
CA GLY A 95 4.70 16.97 8.90
C GLY A 95 3.36 17.15 8.18
N PRO A 96 2.81 18.37 8.06
CA PRO A 96 1.54 18.61 7.38
C PRO A 96 1.52 18.05 5.95
N LEU A 97 2.62 18.24 5.20
CA LEU A 97 2.76 17.75 3.83
C LEU A 97 2.91 16.21 3.78
N LEU A 98 3.68 15.66 4.71
CA LEU A 98 3.88 14.20 4.80
C LEU A 98 2.58 13.46 5.14
N VAL A 99 1.70 14.07 5.92
CA VAL A 99 0.40 13.49 6.28
C VAL A 99 -0.61 13.62 5.14
N GLN A 100 -0.76 14.81 4.55
CA GLN A 100 -1.93 15.15 3.75
C GLN A 100 -1.67 15.32 2.26
N SER A 101 -0.45 15.78 1.86
CA SER A 101 -0.25 16.20 0.48
C SER A 101 -0.30 15.06 -0.52
N GLU A 102 -1.21 15.13 -1.48
CA GLU A 102 -1.29 14.20 -2.62
C GLU A 102 -0.22 14.48 -3.69
N ARG A 103 0.52 15.59 -3.58
CA ARG A 103 1.57 15.98 -4.53
C ARG A 103 2.88 15.23 -4.32
N LEU A 104 3.05 14.55 -3.19
CA LEU A 104 4.23 13.73 -2.92
C LEU A 104 4.09 12.35 -3.57
N SER A 105 5.02 12.03 -4.45
CA SER A 105 5.12 10.70 -5.06
C SER A 105 5.62 9.66 -4.06
N GLU A 106 5.42 8.37 -4.36
CA GLU A 106 6.00 7.27 -3.56
C GLU A 106 7.52 7.43 -3.40
N ARG A 107 8.21 7.90 -4.46
CA ARG A 107 9.65 8.16 -4.43
C ARG A 107 10.02 9.24 -3.42
N ASP A 108 9.23 10.31 -3.33
CA ASP A 108 9.45 11.40 -2.35
C ASP A 108 9.26 10.88 -0.93
N LEU A 109 8.21 10.09 -0.68
CA LEU A 109 7.94 9.50 0.63
C LEU A 109 9.07 8.54 1.06
N LEU A 110 9.59 7.73 0.14
CA LEU A 110 10.72 6.85 0.40
C LEU A 110 12.02 7.62 0.65
N LEU A 111 12.24 8.72 -0.07
CA LEU A 111 13.40 9.60 0.13
C LEU A 111 13.39 10.22 1.54
N VAL A 112 12.25 10.81 1.93
CA VAL A 112 12.06 11.36 3.27
C VAL A 112 12.23 10.27 4.32
N GLY A 113 11.51 9.16 4.16
CA GLY A 113 11.57 8.05 5.10
C GLY A 113 12.95 7.40 5.20
N GLY A 114 13.76 7.45 4.14
CA GLY A 114 15.14 6.96 4.11
C GLY A 114 16.15 7.89 4.79
N SER A 115 15.92 9.21 4.76
CA SER A 115 16.88 10.23 5.18
C SER A 115 16.55 10.95 6.50
N LYS A 116 15.28 11.01 6.89
CA LYS A 116 14.82 11.80 8.06
C LYS A 116 14.63 10.95 9.33
N GLY A 117 14.40 11.64 10.44
CA GLY A 117 14.26 11.05 11.79
C GLY A 117 12.85 10.59 12.13
N GLN A 118 12.65 10.11 13.37
CA GLN A 118 11.43 9.44 13.84
C GLN A 118 10.17 10.30 13.74
N LEU A 119 10.25 11.61 13.98
CA LEU A 119 9.10 12.50 13.86
C LEU A 119 8.55 12.58 12.42
N HIS A 120 9.44 12.55 11.41
CA HIS A 120 9.04 12.46 10.00
C HIS A 120 8.43 11.11 9.66
N LEU A 121 9.00 10.02 10.18
CA LEU A 121 8.45 8.67 10.02
C LEU A 121 7.07 8.55 10.67
N LEU A 122 6.87 9.20 11.82
CA LEU A 122 5.58 9.25 12.49
C LEU A 122 4.53 9.99 11.64
N ALA A 123 4.91 11.13 11.06
CA ALA A 123 4.03 11.86 10.13
C ALA A 123 3.68 11.00 8.89
N LEU A 124 4.66 10.30 8.31
CA LEU A 124 4.41 9.37 7.20
C LEU A 124 3.46 8.24 7.60
N ALA A 125 3.60 7.68 8.82
CA ALA A 125 2.74 6.60 9.30
C ALA A 125 1.27 7.02 9.50
N GLN A 126 1.00 8.32 9.65
CA GLN A 126 -0.36 8.88 9.78
C GLN A 126 -1.05 9.11 8.44
N ARG A 127 -0.35 8.94 7.32
CA ARG A 127 -0.89 9.17 5.99
C ARG A 127 -2.06 8.26 5.69
N GLU A 128 -3.14 8.80 5.07
CA GLU A 128 -4.37 8.06 4.77
C GLU A 128 -4.12 6.78 3.95
N ARG A 129 -3.19 6.83 3.00
CA ARG A 129 -2.84 5.69 2.15
C ARG A 129 -1.33 5.50 2.10
N LEU A 130 -0.90 4.28 2.37
CA LEU A 130 0.51 3.90 2.30
C LEU A 130 0.68 2.65 1.42
N SER A 131 1.63 2.73 0.48
CA SER A 131 2.01 1.57 -0.33
C SER A 131 2.82 0.57 0.49
N GLN A 132 2.88 -0.69 0.04
CA GLN A 132 3.67 -1.73 0.69
C GLN A 132 5.14 -1.33 0.85
N ARG A 133 5.72 -0.65 -0.14
CA ARG A 133 7.13 -0.22 -0.10
C ARG A 133 7.40 0.81 1.00
N VAL A 134 6.52 1.81 1.12
CA VAL A 134 6.63 2.82 2.18
C VAL A 134 6.39 2.19 3.55
N THR A 135 5.41 1.30 3.67
CA THR A 135 5.11 0.55 4.90
C THR A 135 6.31 -0.33 5.33
N ASP A 136 6.91 -1.08 4.40
CA ASP A 136 8.08 -1.91 4.68
C ASP A 136 9.29 -1.08 5.16
N MET A 137 9.48 0.12 4.59
CA MET A 137 10.51 1.07 5.03
C MET A 137 10.21 1.59 6.45
N LEU A 138 8.94 1.96 6.74
CA LEU A 138 8.52 2.40 8.06
C LEU A 138 8.69 1.29 9.11
N ILE A 139 8.35 0.04 8.78
CA ILE A 139 8.60 -1.11 9.64
C ILE A 139 10.10 -1.32 9.89
N ALA A 140 10.94 -1.10 8.89
CA ALA A 140 12.39 -1.30 9.05
C ALA A 140 13.04 -0.25 9.97
N ARG A 141 12.60 1.00 9.91
CA ARG A 141 13.26 2.17 10.53
C ARG A 141 12.49 2.79 11.70
N GLY A 142 11.18 2.65 11.73
CA GLY A 142 10.32 3.29 12.73
C GLY A 142 10.59 2.78 14.14
N ASP A 143 10.46 3.65 15.13
CA ASP A 143 10.42 3.29 16.54
C ASP A 143 9.04 2.74 16.96
N HIS A 144 8.85 2.52 18.26
CA HIS A 144 7.59 2.01 18.80
C HIS A 144 6.39 2.92 18.45
N ALA A 145 6.54 4.26 18.50
CA ALA A 145 5.46 5.19 18.19
C ALA A 145 5.04 5.12 16.73
N VAL A 146 6.02 5.01 15.82
CA VAL A 146 5.79 4.81 14.38
C VAL A 146 5.08 3.48 14.12
N LEU A 147 5.54 2.38 14.73
CA LEU A 147 4.93 1.07 14.55
C LEU A 147 3.50 1.01 15.10
N SER A 148 3.27 1.59 16.28
CA SER A 148 1.94 1.69 16.87
C SER A 148 0.97 2.49 15.99
N THR A 149 1.43 3.61 15.43
CA THR A 149 0.64 4.41 14.49
C THR A 149 0.35 3.65 13.21
N LEU A 150 1.36 2.96 12.67
CA LEU A 150 1.24 2.18 11.45
C LEU A 150 0.26 1.01 11.59
N VAL A 151 0.27 0.30 12.73
CA VAL A 151 -0.66 -0.79 13.04
C VAL A 151 -2.11 -0.31 13.05
N ARG A 152 -2.37 0.89 13.58
CA ARG A 152 -3.70 1.50 13.63
C ARG A 152 -4.14 2.14 12.31
N ASN A 153 -3.20 2.38 11.40
CA ASN A 153 -3.51 3.01 10.13
C ASN A 153 -4.13 2.00 9.15
N ARG A 154 -5.45 2.09 8.94
CA ARG A 154 -6.20 1.20 8.04
C ARG A 154 -5.82 1.35 6.56
N GLY A 155 -5.26 2.49 6.17
CA GLY A 155 -4.78 2.74 4.80
C GLY A 155 -3.37 2.22 4.52
N ALA A 156 -2.66 1.71 5.52
CA ALA A 156 -1.35 1.11 5.35
C ALA A 156 -1.47 -0.32 4.79
N ARG A 157 -0.83 -0.56 3.64
CA ARG A 157 -0.77 -1.89 3.01
C ARG A 157 0.52 -2.57 3.41
N PHE A 158 0.43 -3.81 3.91
CA PHE A 158 1.57 -4.60 4.33
C PHE A 158 1.93 -5.65 3.28
N SER A 159 3.24 -5.85 3.06
CA SER A 159 3.74 -7.02 2.36
C SER A 159 3.77 -8.23 3.32
N ALA A 160 3.81 -9.46 2.79
CA ALA A 160 3.98 -10.65 3.62
C ALA A 160 5.29 -10.62 4.44
N ALA A 161 6.36 -10.01 3.88
CA ALA A 161 7.62 -9.79 4.58
C ALA A 161 7.49 -8.71 5.66
N GLY A 162 6.73 -7.63 5.37
CA GLY A 162 6.41 -6.56 6.29
C GLY A 162 5.65 -7.07 7.51
N TRP A 163 4.60 -7.88 7.32
CA TRP A 163 3.84 -8.52 8.38
C TRP A 163 4.74 -9.34 9.32
N ARG A 164 5.58 -10.22 8.78
CA ARG A 164 6.49 -11.04 9.59
C ARG A 164 7.44 -10.18 10.42
N ARG A 165 8.08 -9.18 9.78
CA ARG A 165 9.01 -8.28 10.47
C ARG A 165 8.30 -7.44 11.54
N LEU A 166 7.07 -7.02 11.28
CA LEU A 166 6.27 -6.29 12.26
C LEU A 166 5.97 -7.17 13.48
N HIS A 167 5.52 -8.41 13.28
CA HIS A 167 5.34 -9.39 14.36
C HIS A 167 6.61 -9.64 15.18
N GLU A 168 7.75 -9.80 14.52
CA GLU A 168 9.03 -9.97 15.21
C GLU A 168 9.38 -8.75 16.07
N ARG A 169 9.16 -7.56 15.56
CA ARG A 169 9.48 -6.30 16.25
C ARG A 169 8.53 -5.97 17.40
N THR A 170 7.32 -6.46 17.37
CA THR A 170 6.29 -6.21 18.39
C THR A 170 6.12 -7.33 19.38
N ARG A 171 6.85 -8.43 19.23
CA ARG A 171 6.69 -9.66 20.03
C ARG A 171 6.78 -9.45 21.54
N THR A 172 7.51 -8.45 22.01
CA THR A 172 7.67 -8.12 23.44
C THR A 172 6.62 -7.12 23.93
N ASP A 173 5.78 -6.61 23.06
CA ASP A 173 4.72 -5.66 23.37
C ASP A 173 3.35 -6.33 23.20
N GLU A 174 2.77 -6.77 24.34
CA GLU A 174 1.49 -7.47 24.34
C GLU A 174 0.35 -6.63 23.76
N ALA A 175 0.32 -5.31 24.04
CA ALA A 175 -0.73 -4.41 23.56
C ALA A 175 -0.67 -4.26 22.03
N LEU A 176 0.53 -4.09 21.50
CA LEU A 176 0.73 -3.94 20.06
C LEU A 176 0.53 -5.26 19.32
N THR A 177 0.90 -6.37 19.95
CA THR A 177 0.63 -7.72 19.41
C THR A 177 -0.87 -8.01 19.35
N ALA A 178 -1.63 -7.67 20.39
CA ALA A 178 -3.09 -7.82 20.40
C ALA A 178 -3.76 -6.95 19.31
N GLU A 179 -3.28 -5.73 19.11
CA GLU A 179 -3.77 -4.84 18.05
C GLU A 179 -3.47 -5.39 16.64
N LEU A 180 -2.30 -6.00 16.45
CA LEU A 180 -1.95 -6.68 15.20
C LEU A 180 -2.85 -7.89 14.92
N VAL A 181 -3.15 -8.71 15.94
CA VAL A 181 -4.08 -9.85 15.81
C VAL A 181 -5.45 -9.34 15.41
N ARG A 182 -5.98 -8.34 16.13
CA ARG A 182 -7.27 -7.72 15.82
C ARG A 182 -7.32 -7.18 14.39
N ARG A 183 -6.28 -6.49 13.94
CA ARG A 183 -6.19 -5.97 12.57
C ARG A 183 -6.15 -7.09 11.54
N SER A 184 -5.40 -8.17 11.79
CA SER A 184 -5.35 -9.31 10.87
C SER A 184 -6.70 -10.00 10.72
N GLU A 185 -7.49 -10.05 11.80
CA GLU A 185 -8.86 -10.56 11.78
C GLU A 185 -9.80 -9.63 11.03
N GLU A 186 -9.70 -8.30 11.21
CA GLU A 186 -10.48 -7.31 10.48
C GLU A 186 -10.17 -7.32 8.98
N GLU A 187 -8.89 -7.40 8.58
CA GLU A 187 -8.49 -7.51 7.18
C GLU A 187 -8.96 -8.84 6.55
N ALA A 188 -8.96 -9.92 7.32
CA ALA A 188 -9.52 -11.19 6.91
C ALA A 188 -11.05 -11.12 6.72
N ASP A 189 -11.75 -10.40 7.59
CA ASP A 189 -13.20 -10.17 7.49
C ASP A 189 -13.58 -9.22 6.34
N GLU A 190 -12.76 -8.21 6.03
CA GLU A 190 -12.95 -7.35 4.86
C GLU A 190 -12.70 -8.10 3.54
N HIS A 191 -11.67 -8.93 3.47
CA HIS A 191 -11.49 -9.86 2.37
C HIS A 191 -12.64 -10.86 2.28
N SER A 192 -13.21 -11.22 3.42
CA SER A 192 -14.39 -12.07 3.54
C SER A 192 -15.66 -11.44 2.94
N ARG A 193 -15.77 -10.14 2.88
CA ARG A 193 -16.94 -9.43 2.30
C ARG A 193 -16.82 -9.19 0.78
N ASN A 194 -15.61 -9.23 0.23
CA ASN A 194 -15.32 -8.83 -1.16
C ASN A 194 -15.32 -9.97 -2.21
N GLY A 195 -16.08 -11.05 -2.04
CA GLY A 195 -16.28 -12.04 -3.11
C GLY A 195 -15.54 -13.37 -2.91
N GLY A 196 -15.45 -14.19 -3.91
CA GLY A 196 -15.09 -15.61 -3.86
C GLY A 196 -13.80 -16.00 -3.09
N GLU A 197 -12.79 -15.10 -2.96
CA GLU A 197 -11.62 -15.36 -2.10
C GLU A 197 -12.00 -15.48 -0.63
N ALA A 198 -12.95 -14.69 -0.21
CA ALA A 198 -13.47 -14.65 1.14
C ALA A 198 -14.17 -15.93 1.56
N GLU A 199 -14.89 -16.49 0.61
CA GLU A 199 -15.56 -17.77 0.81
C GLU A 199 -14.53 -18.88 0.97
N VAL A 200 -13.47 -18.85 0.14
CA VAL A 200 -12.33 -19.76 0.27
C VAL A 200 -11.67 -19.62 1.64
N TYR A 201 -11.38 -18.39 2.09
CA TYR A 201 -10.74 -18.15 3.37
C TYR A 201 -11.58 -18.66 4.55
N ARG A 202 -12.89 -18.30 4.58
CA ARG A 202 -13.81 -18.69 5.65
C ARG A 202 -13.88 -20.20 5.79
N HIS A 203 -14.14 -20.89 4.67
CA HIS A 203 -14.25 -22.34 4.68
C HIS A 203 -12.92 -23.03 5.03
N ALA A 204 -11.80 -22.52 4.56
CA ALA A 204 -10.49 -23.06 4.87
C ALA A 204 -10.15 -22.90 6.36
N ARG A 205 -10.42 -21.73 6.95
CA ARG A 205 -10.23 -21.47 8.38
C ARG A 205 -11.12 -22.35 9.25
N ASP A 206 -12.37 -22.58 8.83
CA ASP A 206 -13.35 -23.38 9.55
C ASP A 206 -13.15 -24.90 9.37
N GLY A 207 -12.08 -25.33 8.70
CA GLY A 207 -11.76 -26.75 8.48
C GLY A 207 -12.66 -27.45 7.45
N LYS A 208 -13.43 -26.71 6.66
CA LYS A 208 -14.42 -27.23 5.69
C LYS A 208 -13.80 -27.47 4.34
N LEU A 209 -13.16 -28.62 4.17
CA LEU A 209 -12.39 -28.96 2.94
C LEU A 209 -13.27 -28.95 1.68
N VAL A 210 -14.46 -29.54 1.76
CA VAL A 210 -15.38 -29.71 0.64
C VAL A 210 -15.89 -28.37 0.12
N GLU A 211 -16.29 -27.49 1.04
CA GLU A 211 -16.75 -26.13 0.74
C GLU A 211 -15.60 -25.24 0.25
N THR A 212 -14.42 -25.39 0.82
CA THR A 212 -13.20 -24.71 0.35
C THR A 212 -12.88 -25.10 -1.09
N ALA A 213 -12.96 -26.39 -1.41
CA ALA A 213 -12.73 -26.87 -2.78
C ALA A 213 -13.79 -26.34 -3.75
N ALA A 214 -15.06 -26.28 -3.35
CA ALA A 214 -16.12 -25.70 -4.18
C ALA A 214 -15.89 -24.21 -4.47
N ALA A 215 -15.58 -23.41 -3.43
CA ALA A 215 -15.28 -21.99 -3.59
C ALA A 215 -14.05 -21.75 -4.48
N LEU A 216 -13.00 -22.54 -4.29
CA LEU A 216 -11.78 -22.45 -5.10
C LEU A 216 -11.99 -22.92 -6.55
N ALA A 217 -12.87 -23.90 -6.77
CA ALA A 217 -13.29 -24.36 -8.10
C ALA A 217 -14.01 -23.23 -8.87
N ASN A 218 -14.94 -22.52 -8.23
CA ASN A 218 -15.62 -21.36 -8.81
C ASN A 218 -14.64 -20.26 -9.24
N LEU A 219 -13.63 -19.98 -8.41
CA LEU A 219 -12.61 -18.96 -8.71
C LEU A 219 -11.64 -19.40 -9.81
N SER A 220 -11.26 -20.67 -9.84
CA SER A 220 -10.22 -21.19 -10.73
C SER A 220 -10.76 -21.69 -12.07
N GLY A 221 -12.06 -21.98 -12.15
CA GLY A 221 -12.67 -22.66 -13.30
C GLY A 221 -12.16 -24.10 -13.49
N ILE A 222 -11.63 -24.73 -12.43
CA ILE A 222 -11.23 -26.14 -12.41
C ILE A 222 -12.38 -26.97 -11.80
N PRO A 223 -12.68 -28.18 -12.30
CA PRO A 223 -13.67 -29.05 -11.69
C PRO A 223 -13.39 -29.29 -10.22
N ARG A 224 -14.44 -29.30 -9.39
CA ARG A 224 -14.36 -29.40 -7.93
C ARG A 224 -13.56 -30.64 -7.46
N ASP A 225 -13.80 -31.78 -8.07
CA ASP A 225 -13.12 -33.05 -7.77
C ASP A 225 -11.60 -32.97 -7.99
N ALA A 226 -11.16 -32.21 -9.01
CA ALA A 226 -9.76 -31.96 -9.27
C ALA A 226 -9.14 -31.02 -8.23
N VAL A 227 -9.89 -30.00 -7.76
CA VAL A 227 -9.45 -29.11 -6.68
C VAL A 227 -9.39 -29.87 -5.35
N GLU A 228 -10.37 -30.71 -5.03
CA GLU A 228 -10.36 -31.57 -3.84
C GLU A 228 -9.11 -32.46 -3.82
N ARG A 229 -8.81 -33.13 -4.94
CA ARG A 229 -7.57 -33.94 -5.08
C ARG A 229 -6.31 -33.09 -4.89
N ALA A 230 -6.29 -31.86 -5.40
CA ALA A 230 -5.15 -30.96 -5.24
C ALA A 230 -4.98 -30.52 -3.77
N LEU A 231 -6.08 -30.33 -3.05
CA LEU A 231 -6.06 -29.98 -1.63
C LEU A 231 -5.67 -31.18 -0.75
N LEU A 232 -6.08 -32.39 -1.09
CA LEU A 232 -5.75 -33.63 -0.37
C LEU A 232 -4.33 -34.14 -0.65
N ASN A 233 -3.73 -33.72 -1.76
CA ASN A 233 -2.39 -34.19 -2.13
C ASN A 233 -1.32 -33.56 -1.25
N GLN A 234 -0.57 -34.38 -0.54
CA GLN A 234 0.51 -33.93 0.38
C GLN A 234 1.65 -33.18 -0.33
N ARG A 235 1.84 -33.34 -1.63
CA ARG A 235 2.78 -32.56 -2.42
C ARG A 235 2.13 -31.23 -2.83
N ALA A 236 2.18 -30.28 -1.93
CA ALA A 236 1.55 -28.97 -1.87
C ALA A 236 1.52 -28.09 -3.15
N ASP A 237 2.29 -28.41 -4.17
CA ASP A 237 2.61 -27.43 -5.23
C ASP A 237 1.41 -27.08 -6.10
N VAL A 238 0.49 -28.00 -6.36
CA VAL A 238 -0.68 -27.75 -7.21
C VAL A 238 -1.68 -26.79 -6.56
N ALA A 239 -1.97 -26.96 -5.28
CA ALA A 239 -2.86 -26.05 -4.55
C ALA A 239 -2.28 -24.62 -4.44
N LEU A 240 -0.95 -24.52 -4.26
CA LEU A 240 -0.26 -23.23 -4.26
C LEU A 240 -0.26 -22.56 -5.65
N VAL A 241 -0.14 -23.35 -6.72
CA VAL A 241 -0.24 -22.86 -8.10
C VAL A 241 -1.65 -22.33 -8.39
N ILE A 242 -2.69 -23.06 -7.99
CA ILE A 242 -4.08 -22.62 -8.13
C ILE A 242 -4.28 -21.31 -7.35
N ALA A 243 -3.90 -21.28 -6.07
CA ALA A 243 -4.01 -20.10 -5.22
C ALA A 243 -3.32 -18.87 -5.83
N LYS A 244 -2.10 -19.05 -6.36
CA LYS A 244 -1.33 -17.97 -7.01
C LYS A 244 -1.95 -17.49 -8.30
N ALA A 245 -2.43 -18.41 -9.12
CA ALA A 245 -3.03 -18.12 -10.43
C ALA A 245 -4.31 -17.29 -10.29
N VAL A 246 -5.19 -17.66 -9.36
CA VAL A 246 -6.44 -16.92 -9.08
C VAL A 246 -6.20 -15.64 -8.27
N GLY A 247 -5.02 -15.49 -7.68
CA GLY A 247 -4.58 -14.27 -7.01
C GLY A 247 -4.97 -14.19 -5.54
N LEU A 248 -5.11 -15.34 -4.87
CA LEU A 248 -5.35 -15.35 -3.43
C LEU A 248 -4.23 -14.64 -2.66
N SER A 249 -4.58 -14.02 -1.56
CA SER A 249 -3.65 -13.42 -0.61
C SER A 249 -2.81 -14.47 0.11
N SER A 250 -1.71 -14.03 0.71
CA SER A 250 -0.87 -14.92 1.54
C SER A 250 -1.64 -15.46 2.75
N ILE A 251 -2.59 -14.71 3.30
CA ILE A 251 -3.42 -15.09 4.45
C ILE A 251 -4.38 -16.22 4.05
N THR A 252 -5.09 -16.08 2.94
CA THR A 252 -5.97 -17.13 2.41
C THR A 252 -5.19 -18.37 2.03
N THR A 253 -3.99 -18.19 1.47
CA THR A 253 -3.09 -19.30 1.12
C THR A 253 -2.59 -20.01 2.39
N GLU A 254 -2.28 -19.29 3.46
CA GLU A 254 -1.93 -19.88 4.76
C GLU A 254 -3.07 -20.73 5.32
N ALA A 255 -4.30 -20.22 5.28
CA ALA A 255 -5.47 -20.97 5.72
C ALA A 255 -5.66 -22.26 4.90
N LEU A 256 -5.45 -22.21 3.57
CA LEU A 256 -5.46 -23.40 2.71
C LEU A 256 -4.36 -24.43 3.08
N VAL A 257 -3.16 -23.94 3.39
CA VAL A 257 -2.04 -24.81 3.80
C VAL A 257 -2.34 -25.48 5.15
N ARG A 258 -2.88 -24.72 6.11
CA ARG A 258 -3.28 -25.24 7.44
C ARG A 258 -4.44 -26.23 7.34
N LEU A 259 -5.46 -25.97 6.51
CA LEU A 259 -6.56 -26.88 6.24
C LEU A 259 -6.05 -28.26 5.81
N ARG A 260 -5.05 -28.29 4.94
CA ARG A 260 -4.42 -29.52 4.45
C ARG A 260 -3.60 -30.23 5.51
N GLY A 261 -3.03 -29.49 6.45
CA GLY A 261 -2.21 -29.98 7.55
C GLY A 261 -3.03 -30.44 8.76
N ALA A 262 -4.33 -30.20 8.80
CA ALA A 262 -5.17 -30.51 9.96
C ALA A 262 -5.12 -32.01 10.36
N ASP A 263 -5.07 -32.90 9.35
CA ASP A 263 -5.00 -34.36 9.57
C ASP A 263 -3.56 -34.91 9.64
N SER A 264 -2.54 -34.12 9.25
CA SER A 264 -1.15 -34.60 9.10
C SER A 264 -0.15 -34.00 10.09
N GLY A 265 -0.60 -33.16 11.05
CA GLY A 265 0.27 -32.59 12.06
C GLY A 265 1.36 -31.67 11.51
N MET A 266 1.07 -30.91 10.46
CA MET A 266 2.01 -30.00 9.77
C MET A 266 2.61 -28.98 10.75
N SER A 267 3.94 -28.88 10.78
CA SER A 267 4.65 -27.95 11.65
C SER A 267 4.52 -26.49 11.18
N ALA A 268 4.76 -25.53 12.08
CA ALA A 268 4.82 -24.11 11.72
C ALA A 268 5.90 -23.84 10.65
N GLU A 269 6.96 -24.62 10.64
CA GLU A 269 8.06 -24.54 9.69
C GLU A 269 7.63 -25.00 8.28
N ASP A 270 6.83 -26.06 8.17
CA ASP A 270 6.27 -26.53 6.90
C ASP A 270 5.32 -25.50 6.28
N VAL A 271 4.50 -24.86 7.11
CA VAL A 271 3.63 -23.74 6.67
C VAL A 271 4.46 -22.58 6.16
N ALA A 272 5.52 -22.20 6.87
CA ALA A 272 6.41 -21.12 6.45
C ALA A 272 7.12 -21.44 5.12
N GLN A 273 7.57 -22.68 4.92
CA GLN A 273 8.18 -23.14 3.67
C GLN A 273 7.18 -23.10 2.51
N ALA A 274 5.94 -23.54 2.72
CA ALA A 274 4.88 -23.48 1.70
C ALA A 274 4.58 -22.05 1.28
N LEU A 275 4.48 -21.11 2.23
CA LEU A 275 4.29 -19.69 1.95
C LEU A 275 5.49 -19.06 1.25
N ALA A 276 6.71 -19.46 1.60
CA ALA A 276 7.91 -19.01 0.91
C ALA A 276 7.90 -19.44 -0.57
N LYS A 277 7.50 -20.69 -0.86
CA LYS A 277 7.30 -21.19 -2.24
C LYS A 277 6.23 -20.39 -2.97
N PHE A 278 5.06 -20.17 -2.35
CA PHE A 278 3.97 -19.36 -2.91
C PHE A 278 4.43 -17.94 -3.26
N ASN A 279 5.20 -17.28 -2.40
CA ASN A 279 5.68 -15.92 -2.63
C ASN A 279 6.69 -15.83 -3.79
N ARG A 280 7.53 -16.86 -3.97
CA ARG A 280 8.51 -16.94 -5.07
C ARG A 280 7.88 -17.27 -6.43
N LEU A 281 6.68 -17.85 -6.44
CA LEU A 281 6.03 -18.25 -7.67
C LEU A 281 5.53 -17.02 -8.44
N PRO A 282 5.95 -16.78 -9.70
CA PRO A 282 5.42 -15.69 -10.52
C PRO A 282 3.97 -15.95 -10.91
N ARG A 283 3.09 -14.94 -10.79
CA ARG A 283 1.67 -15.07 -11.07
C ARG A 283 1.39 -15.51 -12.52
N ASP A 284 2.15 -14.98 -13.47
CA ASP A 284 1.98 -15.31 -14.90
C ASP A 284 2.36 -16.76 -15.20
N SER A 285 3.38 -17.29 -14.52
CA SER A 285 3.75 -18.70 -14.62
C SER A 285 2.67 -19.59 -14.02
N ALA A 286 2.12 -19.22 -12.86
CA ALA A 286 1.02 -19.95 -12.25
C ALA A 286 -0.24 -19.95 -13.14
N ARG A 287 -0.59 -18.82 -13.77
CA ARG A 287 -1.71 -18.72 -14.71
C ARG A 287 -1.53 -19.61 -15.95
N ARG A 288 -0.32 -19.67 -16.51
CA ARG A 288 -0.03 -20.56 -17.65
C ARG A 288 -0.22 -22.03 -17.29
N VAL A 289 0.28 -22.41 -16.10
CA VAL A 289 0.11 -23.77 -15.59
C VAL A 289 -1.37 -24.09 -15.36
N LEU A 290 -2.12 -23.17 -14.74
CA LEU A 290 -3.57 -23.33 -14.52
C LEU A 290 -4.33 -23.53 -15.83
N ASN A 291 -4.06 -22.72 -16.85
CA ASN A 291 -4.68 -22.83 -18.16
C ASN A 291 -4.35 -24.19 -18.83
N PHE A 292 -3.12 -24.65 -18.71
CA PHE A 292 -2.75 -25.98 -19.22
C PHE A 292 -3.53 -27.09 -18.51
N PHE A 293 -3.69 -27.02 -17.19
CA PHE A 293 -4.51 -27.98 -16.44
C PHE A 293 -5.98 -27.95 -16.86
N ARG A 294 -6.57 -26.77 -17.06
CA ARG A 294 -7.97 -26.63 -17.54
C ARG A 294 -8.17 -27.34 -18.87
N ILE A 295 -7.33 -27.04 -19.87
CA ILE A 295 -7.41 -27.64 -21.20
C ILE A 295 -7.26 -29.18 -21.14
N ARG A 296 -6.37 -29.67 -20.28
CA ARG A 296 -6.15 -31.11 -20.12
C ARG A 296 -7.34 -31.81 -19.46
N LEU A 297 -7.97 -31.19 -18.49
CA LEU A 297 -9.16 -31.72 -17.81
C LEU A 297 -10.39 -31.70 -18.72
N GLU A 298 -10.57 -30.64 -19.51
CA GLU A 298 -11.64 -30.56 -20.54
C GLU A 298 -11.50 -31.66 -21.56
N LYS A 299 -10.29 -31.93 -22.05
CA LYS A 299 -10.04 -33.05 -23.00
C LYS A 299 -10.29 -34.41 -22.37
N ALA A 300 -9.93 -34.60 -21.11
CA ALA A 300 -10.17 -35.86 -20.40
C ALA A 300 -11.67 -36.09 -20.14
N SER A 301 -12.43 -35.04 -19.82
CA SER A 301 -13.90 -35.13 -19.69
C SER A 301 -14.59 -35.38 -21.01
N ALA A 302 -14.11 -34.80 -22.11
CA ALA A 302 -14.65 -35.03 -23.44
C ALA A 302 -14.40 -36.47 -23.97
N LEU A 303 -13.32 -37.11 -23.52
CA LEU A 303 -13.00 -38.51 -23.84
C LEU A 303 -13.77 -39.52 -22.96
N ALA A 304 -14.28 -39.09 -21.83
CA ALA A 304 -15.04 -39.92 -20.89
C ALA A 304 -16.55 -39.98 -21.20
N ILE A 305 -17.05 -39.23 -22.18
CA ILE A 305 -18.45 -39.32 -22.64
C ILE A 305 -18.56 -40.54 -23.57
N PRO A 306 -19.41 -41.54 -23.24
CA PRO A 306 -19.62 -42.69 -24.11
C PRO A 306 -20.11 -42.25 -25.48
N PRO A 307 -19.72 -42.97 -26.57
CA PRO A 307 -20.06 -42.58 -27.95
C PRO A 307 -21.56 -42.47 -28.22
N ASP A 308 -22.40 -43.08 -27.39
CA ASP A 308 -23.88 -43.13 -27.57
C ASP A 308 -24.60 -41.85 -27.15
N LEU A 309 -23.91 -40.83 -26.59
CA LEU A 309 -24.49 -39.56 -26.19
C LEU A 309 -23.95 -38.34 -26.98
N ARG A 310 -23.25 -38.58 -28.10
CA ARG A 310 -22.88 -37.51 -29.02
C ARG A 310 -24.09 -37.17 -29.89
N ILE A 311 -24.83 -36.14 -29.52
CA ILE A 311 -25.86 -35.54 -30.35
C ILE A 311 -25.12 -34.87 -31.51
N GLU A 312 -25.30 -35.47 -32.73
CA GLU A 312 -24.94 -34.81 -33.97
C GLU A 312 -25.80 -33.55 -34.14
N SER A 313 -25.16 -32.39 -34.23
CA SER A 313 -25.75 -31.12 -34.63
C SER A 313 -25.05 -30.58 -35.85
#